data_fe82db44ee9ce9355617e2c206b7cb51
#
_entry.id   fe82db44ee9ce9355617e2c206b7cb51
#
_cell.length_a   1.000
_cell.length_b   1.000
_cell.length_c   1.000
_cell.angle_alpha   90.00
_cell.angle_beta   90.00
_cell.angle_gamma   90.00
#
_symmetry.space_group_name_H-M   'P 1'
#
loop_
_entity.id
_entity.type
_entity.pdbx_description
1 polymer ?
#
loop_
_entity_poly.entity_id
_entity_poly.type
_entity_poly.pdbx_seq_one_letter_code
_entity_poly.pdbx_strand_id
1 'polypeptide(L)'
;MEWSGVFIFLLSVTAGVHSDIVMTQSPDSLAVSLGERVTMNCKSSQSLLYSTNQKNYLAWYQQKPGQSPKLLIYWASTRESGVPDRFSGSGSGTDFTLTISSVQAEDVAVYYCQQYYYRTFGGGTKLEIKRTVAAPSVFIFPPSDEQLKSGTASVVCLLNNFYPREAKVQWKVDNALQSGNSQESVTEQDSKDSTYSLSSTLTLSKADYEKHKVYACEVTHQGLSSPVTKSFNRGEC
;
A
#
# COMPACT_ATOMS: atom_id res chain seq x y z
N MET A 1 -64.23 -12.34 -47.05
CA MET A 1 -63.71 -12.22 -45.65
C MET A 1 -62.40 -12.92 -45.62
N GLU A 2 -61.31 -12.16 -45.80
CA GLU A 2 -59.92 -12.70 -45.74
C GLU A 2 -59.36 -12.34 -44.39
N TRP A 3 -58.92 -13.35 -43.68
CA TRP A 3 -58.18 -13.19 -42.42
C TRP A 3 -56.70 -13.16 -42.75
N SER A 4 -56.11 -12.00 -42.67
CA SER A 4 -54.71 -11.81 -42.77
C SER A 4 -54.07 -12.13 -41.39
N GLY A 5 -53.39 -13.25 -41.32
CA GLY A 5 -52.62 -13.66 -40.14
C GLY A 5 -51.37 -12.85 -40.00
N VAL A 6 -51.27 -12.04 -38.95
CA VAL A 6 -50.06 -11.36 -38.53
C VAL A 6 -49.18 -12.31 -37.78
N PHE A 7 -48.09 -12.81 -38.39
CA PHE A 7 -47.05 -13.57 -37.70
C PHE A 7 -46.15 -12.58 -36.96
N ILE A 8 -46.32 -12.52 -35.63
CA ILE A 8 -45.40 -11.82 -34.73
C ILE A 8 -44.19 -12.74 -34.50
N PHE A 9 -43.05 -12.43 -35.14
CA PHE A 9 -41.78 -13.01 -34.82
C PHE A 9 -41.28 -12.42 -33.52
N LEU A 10 -41.43 -13.13 -32.42
CA LEU A 10 -40.76 -12.88 -31.15
C LEU A 10 -39.26 -13.23 -31.33
N LEU A 11 -38.44 -12.21 -31.63
CA LEU A 11 -37.01 -12.30 -31.51
C LEU A 11 -36.67 -12.38 -30.00
N SER A 12 -36.47 -13.60 -29.51
CA SER A 12 -35.87 -13.81 -28.20
C SER A 12 -34.38 -13.38 -28.30
N VAL A 13 -34.08 -12.16 -27.92
CA VAL A 13 -32.71 -11.73 -27.64
C VAL A 13 -32.32 -12.44 -26.34
N THR A 14 -31.68 -13.60 -26.46
CA THR A 14 -30.92 -14.19 -25.35
C THR A 14 -29.70 -13.30 -25.14
N ALA A 15 -29.83 -12.30 -24.28
CA ALA A 15 -28.67 -11.63 -23.72
C ALA A 15 -27.88 -12.72 -22.98
N GLY A 16 -26.80 -13.20 -23.60
CA GLY A 16 -25.85 -14.06 -22.93
C GLY A 16 -25.33 -13.29 -21.73
N VAL A 17 -25.62 -13.75 -20.53
CA VAL A 17 -24.98 -13.27 -19.31
C VAL A 17 -23.53 -13.73 -19.41
N HIS A 18 -22.68 -12.91 -20.01
CA HIS A 18 -21.24 -13.09 -19.87
C HIS A 18 -20.92 -12.75 -18.42
N SER A 19 -20.81 -13.78 -17.58
CA SER A 19 -20.30 -13.54 -16.23
C SER A 19 -18.84 -13.11 -16.37
N ASP A 20 -18.53 -11.94 -15.81
CA ASP A 20 -17.16 -11.43 -15.80
C ASP A 20 -16.21 -12.46 -15.17
N ILE A 21 -15.02 -12.61 -15.76
CA ILE A 21 -13.99 -13.48 -15.19
C ILE A 21 -13.47 -12.82 -13.91
N VAL A 22 -13.71 -13.47 -12.77
CA VAL A 22 -13.22 -13.03 -11.47
C VAL A 22 -11.78 -13.51 -11.29
N MET A 23 -10.91 -12.58 -10.87
CA MET A 23 -9.51 -12.83 -10.57
C MET A 23 -9.30 -12.72 -9.07
N THR A 24 -8.85 -13.80 -8.41
CA THR A 24 -8.60 -13.84 -6.96
C THR A 24 -7.11 -14.02 -6.72
N GLN A 25 -6.51 -13.14 -5.91
CA GLN A 25 -5.11 -13.24 -5.49
C GLN A 25 -5.00 -13.66 -4.03
N SER A 26 -3.91 -14.38 -3.71
CA SER A 26 -3.57 -14.77 -2.36
C SER A 26 -2.05 -14.92 -2.19
N PRO A 27 -1.53 -14.56 -1.00
CA PRO A 27 -2.21 -13.85 0.08
C PRO A 27 -2.48 -12.38 -0.26
N ASP A 28 -3.29 -11.68 0.55
CA ASP A 28 -3.50 -10.23 0.39
C ASP A 28 -2.22 -9.43 0.69
N SER A 29 -1.44 -9.90 1.65
CA SER A 29 -0.12 -9.35 1.99
C SER A 29 0.81 -10.43 2.53
N LEU A 30 2.10 -10.19 2.39
CA LEU A 30 3.15 -11.04 2.97
C LEU A 30 4.39 -10.20 3.28
N ALA A 31 5.12 -10.61 4.32
CA ALA A 31 6.39 -10.01 4.69
C ALA A 31 7.46 -11.11 4.72
N VAL A 32 8.60 -10.85 4.06
CA VAL A 32 9.71 -11.80 3.92
C VAL A 32 11.04 -11.12 4.16
N SER A 33 12.06 -11.88 4.53
CA SER A 33 13.42 -11.36 4.69
C SER A 33 14.10 -11.19 3.33
N LEU A 34 15.10 -10.31 3.26
CA LEU A 34 15.92 -10.15 2.06
C LEU A 34 16.56 -11.49 1.67
N GLY A 35 16.58 -11.77 0.36
CA GLY A 35 17.13 -13.00 -0.19
C GLY A 35 16.20 -14.20 -0.13
N GLU A 36 15.11 -14.16 0.61
CA GLU A 36 14.13 -15.24 0.63
C GLU A 36 13.38 -15.37 -0.70
N ARG A 37 12.84 -16.55 -0.92
CA ARG A 37 11.95 -16.85 -2.05
C ARG A 37 10.51 -16.58 -1.64
N VAL A 38 9.77 -15.91 -2.50
CA VAL A 38 8.35 -15.65 -2.30
C VAL A 38 7.52 -16.12 -3.48
N THR A 39 6.31 -16.58 -3.20
CA THR A 39 5.31 -16.96 -4.21
C THR A 39 3.99 -16.27 -3.92
N MET A 40 3.35 -15.78 -4.98
CA MET A 40 2.03 -15.14 -4.95
C MET A 40 1.13 -15.88 -5.92
N ASN A 41 -0.09 -16.17 -5.51
CA ASN A 41 -1.03 -16.95 -6.30
C ASN A 41 -2.11 -16.07 -6.91
N CYS A 42 -2.54 -16.45 -8.10
CA CYS A 42 -3.65 -15.84 -8.81
C CYS A 42 -4.53 -16.95 -9.38
N LYS A 43 -5.83 -16.87 -9.08
CA LYS A 43 -6.82 -17.82 -9.57
C LYS A 43 -7.90 -17.10 -10.37
N SER A 44 -8.20 -17.61 -11.55
CA SER A 44 -9.31 -17.14 -12.37
C SER A 44 -10.53 -18.03 -12.24
N SER A 45 -11.72 -17.46 -12.31
CA SER A 45 -12.98 -18.23 -12.26
C SER A 45 -13.20 -19.08 -13.51
N GLN A 46 -12.48 -18.80 -14.61
CA GLN A 46 -12.55 -19.54 -15.88
C GLN A 46 -11.15 -19.71 -16.44
N SER A 47 -10.95 -20.74 -17.29
CA SER A 47 -9.66 -20.98 -17.93
C SER A 47 -9.23 -19.80 -18.80
N LEU A 48 -7.99 -19.39 -18.64
CA LEU A 48 -7.34 -18.37 -19.46
C LEU A 48 -6.47 -18.96 -20.58
N LEU A 49 -6.48 -20.30 -20.72
CA LEU A 49 -5.78 -21.00 -21.80
C LEU A 49 -6.60 -20.95 -23.08
N TYR A 50 -6.07 -20.28 -24.08
CA TYR A 50 -6.69 -20.19 -25.40
C TYR A 50 -6.34 -21.41 -26.24
N SER A 51 -7.34 -22.16 -26.69
CA SER A 51 -7.15 -23.40 -27.46
C SER A 51 -6.48 -23.18 -28.82
N THR A 52 -6.72 -22.00 -29.43
CA THR A 52 -6.23 -21.68 -30.79
C THR A 52 -4.70 -21.52 -30.86
N ASN A 53 -4.10 -20.90 -29.81
CA ASN A 53 -2.66 -20.61 -29.81
C ASN A 53 -1.93 -21.19 -28.58
N GLN A 54 -2.62 -21.93 -27.73
CA GLN A 54 -2.09 -22.56 -26.51
C GLN A 54 -1.41 -21.54 -25.55
N LYS A 55 -1.88 -20.27 -25.56
CA LYS A 55 -1.38 -19.20 -24.68
C LYS A 55 -2.34 -18.97 -23.53
N ASN A 56 -1.79 -18.74 -22.35
CA ASN A 56 -2.55 -18.27 -21.18
C ASN A 56 -2.59 -16.73 -21.19
N TYR A 57 -3.79 -16.17 -21.24
CA TYR A 57 -3.99 -14.71 -21.34
C TYR A 57 -3.92 -14.06 -19.96
N LEU A 58 -2.80 -14.25 -19.28
CA LEU A 58 -2.52 -13.69 -17.95
C LEU A 58 -1.22 -12.89 -17.94
N ALA A 59 -1.25 -11.73 -17.29
CA ALA A 59 -0.09 -10.89 -17.04
C ALA A 59 0.07 -10.59 -15.54
N TRP A 60 1.32 -10.32 -15.15
CA TRP A 60 1.66 -9.84 -13.82
C TRP A 60 2.26 -8.44 -13.91
N TYR A 61 1.82 -7.58 -13.00
CA TYR A 61 2.28 -6.20 -12.87
C TYR A 61 2.85 -5.95 -11.49
N GLN A 62 3.85 -5.07 -11.40
CA GLN A 62 4.37 -4.52 -10.16
C GLN A 62 3.98 -3.05 -10.08
N GLN A 63 3.41 -2.63 -8.95
CA GLN A 63 3.15 -1.22 -8.66
C GLN A 63 3.89 -0.81 -7.41
N LYS A 64 4.96 -0.03 -7.56
CA LYS A 64 5.69 0.61 -6.47
C LYS A 64 4.92 1.82 -5.95
N PRO A 65 5.12 2.22 -4.68
CA PRO A 65 4.47 3.38 -4.10
C PRO A 65 4.62 4.63 -4.96
N GLY A 66 3.51 5.32 -5.24
CA GLY A 66 3.49 6.55 -6.05
C GLY A 66 3.80 6.38 -7.54
N GLN A 67 3.93 5.15 -8.05
CA GLN A 67 4.22 4.85 -9.44
C GLN A 67 3.05 4.16 -10.15
N SER A 68 3.05 4.24 -11.47
CA SER A 68 2.14 3.46 -12.31
C SER A 68 2.55 1.99 -12.33
N PRO A 69 1.60 1.05 -12.54
CA PRO A 69 1.92 -0.36 -12.69
C PRO A 69 2.89 -0.62 -13.86
N LYS A 70 3.87 -1.47 -13.62
CA LYS A 70 4.86 -1.93 -14.61
C LYS A 70 4.61 -3.39 -14.95
N LEU A 71 4.55 -3.73 -16.24
CA LEU A 71 4.45 -5.11 -16.70
C LEU A 71 5.71 -5.89 -16.33
N LEU A 72 5.54 -7.05 -15.73
CA LEU A 72 6.63 -7.98 -15.40
C LEU A 72 6.62 -9.22 -16.28
N ILE A 73 5.46 -9.87 -16.38
CA ILE A 73 5.26 -11.17 -17.04
C ILE A 73 4.02 -11.06 -17.92
N TYR A 74 4.09 -11.63 -19.11
CA TYR A 74 2.93 -11.83 -19.99
C TYR A 74 2.86 -13.27 -20.49
N TRP A 75 1.75 -13.70 -21.06
CA TRP A 75 1.47 -15.08 -21.40
C TRP A 75 1.75 -16.06 -20.25
N ALA A 76 1.47 -15.64 -19.00
CA ALA A 76 1.70 -16.36 -17.74
C ALA A 76 3.16 -16.62 -17.38
N SER A 77 4.08 -16.76 -18.34
CA SER A 77 5.46 -17.19 -18.08
C SER A 77 6.54 -16.43 -18.87
N THR A 78 6.17 -15.56 -19.80
CA THR A 78 7.14 -14.79 -20.57
C THR A 78 7.50 -13.51 -19.85
N ARG A 79 8.78 -13.35 -19.51
CA ARG A 79 9.27 -12.15 -18.82
C ARG A 79 9.42 -11.00 -19.82
N GLU A 80 8.96 -9.80 -19.41
CA GLU A 80 9.13 -8.57 -20.19
C GLU A 80 10.60 -8.16 -20.24
N SER A 81 10.98 -7.48 -21.31
CA SER A 81 12.35 -6.99 -21.50
C SER A 81 12.76 -6.04 -20.37
N GLY A 82 13.95 -6.23 -19.82
CA GLY A 82 14.49 -5.42 -18.71
C GLY A 82 13.94 -5.79 -17.32
N VAL A 83 13.09 -6.82 -17.21
CA VAL A 83 12.70 -7.37 -15.91
C VAL A 83 13.77 -8.32 -15.38
N PRO A 84 14.23 -8.18 -14.12
CA PRO A 84 15.26 -9.05 -13.54
C PRO A 84 14.89 -10.53 -13.53
N ASP A 85 15.89 -11.41 -13.66
CA ASP A 85 15.73 -12.86 -13.74
C ASP A 85 15.12 -13.49 -12.48
N ARG A 86 15.18 -12.79 -11.33
CA ARG A 86 14.55 -13.25 -10.09
C ARG A 86 13.02 -13.34 -10.15
N PHE A 87 12.39 -12.64 -11.12
CA PHE A 87 10.95 -12.74 -11.38
C PHE A 87 10.62 -13.82 -12.36
N SER A 88 9.72 -14.72 -12.01
CA SER A 88 9.22 -15.77 -12.90
C SER A 88 7.74 -16.01 -12.68
N GLY A 89 7.02 -16.24 -13.78
CA GLY A 89 5.61 -16.62 -13.77
C GLY A 89 5.45 -18.08 -14.19
N SER A 90 4.46 -18.74 -13.63
CA SER A 90 4.09 -20.12 -13.98
C SER A 90 2.57 -20.33 -13.83
N GLY A 91 2.11 -21.50 -14.27
CA GLY A 91 0.72 -21.88 -14.19
C GLY A 91 0.05 -21.96 -15.55
N SER A 92 -1.15 -22.55 -15.58
CA SER A 92 -1.97 -22.69 -16.78
C SER A 92 -3.44 -22.90 -16.41
N GLY A 93 -4.33 -22.56 -17.32
CA GLY A 93 -5.76 -22.72 -17.12
C GLY A 93 -6.33 -21.70 -16.14
N THR A 94 -6.53 -22.07 -14.89
CA THR A 94 -7.13 -21.23 -13.85
C THR A 94 -6.17 -20.80 -12.75
N ASP A 95 -5.02 -21.48 -12.60
CA ASP A 95 -4.14 -21.32 -11.44
C ASP A 95 -2.74 -20.87 -11.89
N PHE A 96 -2.32 -19.73 -11.38
CA PHE A 96 -1.09 -19.05 -11.76
C PHE A 96 -0.31 -18.59 -10.53
N THR A 97 1.01 -18.48 -10.71
CA THR A 97 1.92 -18.12 -9.63
C THR A 97 2.97 -17.14 -10.15
N LEU A 98 3.21 -16.06 -9.41
CA LEU A 98 4.40 -15.22 -9.54
C LEU A 98 5.39 -15.63 -8.45
N THR A 99 6.64 -15.85 -8.84
CA THR A 99 7.74 -16.18 -7.92
C THR A 99 8.83 -15.13 -8.03
N ILE A 100 9.33 -14.69 -6.87
CA ILE A 100 10.56 -13.89 -6.75
C ILE A 100 11.57 -14.78 -6.02
N SER A 101 12.64 -15.19 -6.68
CA SER A 101 13.58 -16.22 -6.17
C SER A 101 14.51 -15.71 -5.07
N SER A 102 14.80 -14.41 -5.03
CA SER A 102 15.66 -13.75 -4.06
C SER A 102 15.18 -12.30 -3.90
N VAL A 103 14.33 -12.06 -2.91
CA VAL A 103 13.69 -10.75 -2.69
C VAL A 103 14.72 -9.70 -2.33
N GLN A 104 14.64 -8.54 -3.00
CA GLN A 104 15.46 -7.35 -2.77
C GLN A 104 14.61 -6.27 -2.10
N ALA A 105 15.26 -5.31 -1.42
CA ALA A 105 14.56 -4.19 -0.77
C ALA A 105 13.71 -3.38 -1.76
N GLU A 106 14.18 -3.22 -2.98
CA GLU A 106 13.50 -2.52 -4.07
C GLU A 106 12.25 -3.25 -4.61
N ASP A 107 12.00 -4.49 -4.20
CA ASP A 107 10.84 -5.28 -4.63
C ASP A 107 9.56 -4.98 -3.81
N VAL A 108 9.64 -4.13 -2.79
CA VAL A 108 8.49 -3.62 -2.04
C VAL A 108 7.52 -2.95 -3.01
N ALA A 109 6.33 -3.55 -3.14
CA ALA A 109 5.30 -3.13 -4.08
C ALA A 109 4.00 -3.89 -3.84
N VAL A 110 2.94 -3.50 -4.55
CA VAL A 110 1.77 -4.33 -4.75
C VAL A 110 1.87 -5.02 -6.11
N TYR A 111 1.63 -6.31 -6.13
CA TYR A 111 1.69 -7.14 -7.34
C TYR A 111 0.27 -7.53 -7.75
N TYR A 112 -0.06 -7.28 -9.02
CA TYR A 112 -1.37 -7.58 -9.57
C TYR A 112 -1.26 -8.61 -10.69
N CYS A 113 -2.15 -9.59 -10.71
CA CYS A 113 -2.40 -10.38 -11.90
C CYS A 113 -3.56 -9.79 -12.70
N GLN A 114 -3.53 -9.96 -14.01
CA GLN A 114 -4.57 -9.50 -14.93
C GLN A 114 -4.82 -10.55 -16.00
N GLN A 115 -6.09 -10.90 -16.21
CA GLN A 115 -6.48 -11.53 -17.45
C GLN A 115 -6.73 -10.43 -18.48
N TYR A 116 -6.11 -10.49 -19.64
CA TYR A 116 -6.17 -9.38 -20.58
C TYR A 116 -7.14 -9.57 -21.76
N TYR A 117 -7.95 -10.62 -21.75
CA TYR A 117 -9.07 -10.73 -22.68
C TYR A 117 -10.19 -9.73 -22.35
N TYR A 118 -10.69 -9.73 -21.11
CA TYR A 118 -11.66 -8.74 -20.59
C TYR A 118 -11.01 -7.67 -19.71
N ARG A 119 -9.69 -7.72 -19.49
CA ARG A 119 -8.88 -6.74 -18.74
C ARG A 119 -9.26 -6.61 -17.26
N THR A 120 -9.68 -7.70 -16.61
CA THR A 120 -9.94 -7.71 -15.16
C THR A 120 -8.69 -8.04 -14.37
N PHE A 121 -8.51 -7.33 -13.25
CA PHE A 121 -7.38 -7.48 -12.33
C PHE A 121 -7.78 -8.28 -11.10
N GLY A 122 -6.80 -8.94 -10.49
CA GLY A 122 -6.91 -9.42 -9.12
C GLY A 122 -6.83 -8.29 -8.10
N GLY A 123 -7.13 -8.59 -6.83
CA GLY A 123 -7.13 -7.59 -5.74
C GLY A 123 -5.74 -7.08 -5.34
N GLY A 124 -4.68 -7.72 -5.81
CA GLY A 124 -3.29 -7.40 -5.47
C GLY A 124 -2.75 -8.20 -4.28
N THR A 125 -1.43 -8.33 -4.24
CA THR A 125 -0.69 -8.88 -3.10
C THR A 125 0.38 -7.87 -2.71
N LYS A 126 0.33 -7.36 -1.47
CA LYS A 126 1.34 -6.43 -0.95
C LYS A 126 2.55 -7.21 -0.45
N LEU A 127 3.74 -6.90 -0.98
CA LEU A 127 5.00 -7.44 -0.51
C LEU A 127 5.70 -6.41 0.39
N GLU A 128 6.03 -6.83 1.60
CA GLU A 128 6.81 -6.07 2.58
C GLU A 128 8.07 -6.84 2.98
N ILE A 129 9.10 -6.11 3.39
CA ILE A 129 10.38 -6.68 3.82
C ILE A 129 10.42 -6.76 5.34
N LYS A 130 10.73 -7.95 5.87
CA LYS A 130 11.13 -8.10 7.27
C LYS A 130 12.60 -7.70 7.43
N ARG A 131 12.87 -6.89 8.45
CA ARG A 131 14.22 -6.48 8.81
C ARG A 131 14.41 -6.49 10.32
N THR A 132 15.62 -6.29 10.77
CA THR A 132 15.92 -6.10 12.20
C THR A 132 15.24 -4.84 12.73
N VAL A 133 14.87 -4.86 14.00
CA VAL A 133 14.27 -3.70 14.69
C VAL A 133 15.19 -2.50 14.58
N ALA A 134 14.61 -1.34 14.24
CA ALA A 134 15.27 -0.05 14.20
C ALA A 134 14.45 0.96 15.00
N ALA A 135 15.06 1.59 15.97
CA ALA A 135 14.43 2.64 16.78
C ALA A 135 14.26 3.91 15.95
N PRO A 136 13.16 4.66 16.13
CA PRO A 136 12.98 5.94 15.46
C PRO A 136 13.94 7.02 15.98
N SER A 137 14.42 7.88 15.08
CA SER A 137 14.92 9.20 15.45
C SER A 137 13.73 10.15 15.58
N VAL A 138 13.61 10.83 16.72
CA VAL A 138 12.44 11.64 17.04
C VAL A 138 12.78 13.12 17.04
N PHE A 139 11.95 13.92 16.34
CA PHE A 139 12.11 15.37 16.23
C PHE A 139 10.76 16.05 16.47
N ILE A 140 10.78 17.20 17.14
CA ILE A 140 9.59 18.04 17.34
C ILE A 140 9.80 19.38 16.66
N PHE A 141 8.75 19.92 16.03
CA PHE A 141 8.78 21.18 15.30
C PHE A 141 7.66 22.08 15.81
N PRO A 142 7.99 23.30 16.32
CA PRO A 142 7.02 24.32 16.64
C PRO A 142 6.25 24.80 15.39
N PRO A 143 5.08 25.41 15.54
CA PRO A 143 4.41 26.11 14.45
C PRO A 143 5.25 27.28 13.94
N SER A 144 5.20 27.57 12.65
CA SER A 144 5.85 28.75 12.09
C SER A 144 5.12 30.04 12.47
N ASP A 145 5.84 31.12 12.56
CA ASP A 145 5.25 32.45 12.80
C ASP A 145 4.24 32.84 11.71
N GLU A 146 4.50 32.43 10.46
CA GLU A 146 3.59 32.65 9.34
C GLU A 146 2.25 31.95 9.54
N GLN A 147 2.28 30.67 9.96
CA GLN A 147 1.04 29.93 10.26
C GLN A 147 0.26 30.58 11.42
N LEU A 148 0.94 31.03 12.47
CA LEU A 148 0.33 31.68 13.62
C LEU A 148 -0.44 32.95 13.24
N LYS A 149 0.01 33.70 12.23
CA LYS A 149 -0.71 34.86 11.69
C LYS A 149 -2.06 34.47 11.08
N SER A 150 -2.23 33.24 10.62
CA SER A 150 -3.50 32.72 10.09
C SER A 150 -4.50 32.27 11.18
N GLY A 151 -4.10 32.27 12.46
CA GLY A 151 -4.95 31.87 13.57
C GLY A 151 -4.91 30.39 13.94
N THR A 152 -4.04 29.61 13.31
CA THR A 152 -3.87 28.16 13.55
C THR A 152 -2.43 27.83 13.96
N ALA A 153 -2.26 26.84 14.82
CA ALA A 153 -0.96 26.33 15.25
C ALA A 153 -0.88 24.82 15.01
N SER A 154 0.05 24.37 14.17
CA SER A 154 0.38 22.96 13.97
C SER A 154 1.73 22.65 14.59
N VAL A 155 1.74 21.75 15.59
CA VAL A 155 2.96 21.19 16.17
C VAL A 155 3.19 19.83 15.56
N VAL A 156 4.38 19.56 15.05
CA VAL A 156 4.69 18.31 14.33
C VAL A 156 5.72 17.50 15.10
N CYS A 157 5.45 16.22 15.29
CA CYS A 157 6.39 15.22 15.77
C CYS A 157 6.76 14.28 14.64
N LEU A 158 8.04 14.14 14.32
CA LEU A 158 8.57 13.26 13.29
C LEU A 158 9.27 12.07 13.95
N LEU A 159 8.87 10.86 13.57
CA LEU A 159 9.58 9.61 13.83
C LEU A 159 10.22 9.17 12.53
N ASN A 160 11.53 9.09 12.49
CA ASN A 160 12.26 8.84 11.25
C ASN A 160 12.99 7.50 11.26
N ASN A 161 12.88 6.75 10.16
CA ASN A 161 13.61 5.53 9.83
C ASN A 161 13.51 4.44 10.91
N PHE A 162 12.32 3.99 11.23
CA PHE A 162 12.08 2.95 12.22
C PHE A 162 11.48 1.66 11.62
N TYR A 163 11.63 0.56 12.34
CA TYR A 163 11.01 -0.73 12.04
C TYR A 163 10.82 -1.52 13.35
N PRO A 164 9.68 -2.20 13.57
CA PRO A 164 8.52 -2.35 12.70
C PRO A 164 7.65 -1.07 12.59
N ARG A 165 6.58 -1.15 11.80
CA ARG A 165 5.69 -0.02 11.50
C ARG A 165 4.89 0.49 12.71
N GLU A 166 4.64 -0.37 13.67
CA GLU A 166 3.87 -0.07 14.88
C GLU A 166 4.68 0.88 15.79
N ALA A 167 4.12 2.06 16.02
CA ALA A 167 4.64 3.06 16.93
C ALA A 167 3.48 3.79 17.61
N LYS A 168 3.71 4.28 18.82
CA LYS A 168 2.72 5.06 19.56
C LYS A 168 3.28 6.46 19.82
N VAL A 169 2.52 7.49 19.46
CA VAL A 169 2.82 8.90 19.72
C VAL A 169 1.75 9.44 20.66
N GLN A 170 2.17 10.08 21.77
CA GLN A 170 1.30 10.77 22.70
C GLN A 170 1.71 12.22 22.82
N TRP A 171 0.74 13.14 22.67
CA TRP A 171 0.97 14.56 22.85
C TRP A 171 0.66 14.98 24.28
N LYS A 172 1.53 15.84 24.85
CA LYS A 172 1.36 16.46 26.16
C LYS A 172 1.55 17.96 26.01
N VAL A 173 0.62 18.73 26.56
CA VAL A 173 0.66 20.20 26.61
C VAL A 173 0.61 20.60 28.07
N ASP A 174 1.64 21.27 28.59
CA ASP A 174 1.85 21.54 30.02
C ASP A 174 1.61 20.27 30.85
N ASN A 175 2.13 19.12 30.40
CA ASN A 175 1.97 17.81 31.01
C ASN A 175 0.57 17.17 30.89
N ALA A 176 -0.44 17.87 30.34
CA ALA A 176 -1.76 17.32 30.09
C ALA A 176 -1.78 16.49 28.79
N LEU A 177 -2.19 15.21 28.90
CA LEU A 177 -2.34 14.32 27.75
C LEU A 177 -3.43 14.83 26.81
N GLN A 178 -3.09 14.96 25.53
CA GLN A 178 -4.01 15.40 24.49
C GLN A 178 -4.77 14.22 23.87
N SER A 179 -6.02 14.46 23.43
CA SER A 179 -6.85 13.48 22.74
C SER A 179 -7.76 14.16 21.73
N GLY A 180 -7.90 13.58 20.55
CA GLY A 180 -8.85 14.02 19.53
C GLY A 180 -8.41 15.22 18.67
N ASN A 181 -7.21 15.77 18.88
CA ASN A 181 -6.68 16.95 18.20
C ASN A 181 -5.39 16.69 17.42
N SER A 182 -5.06 15.43 17.17
CA SER A 182 -3.87 15.04 16.39
C SER A 182 -4.21 14.06 15.27
N GLN A 183 -3.40 14.09 14.21
CA GLN A 183 -3.48 13.19 13.07
C GLN A 183 -2.10 12.65 12.73
N GLU A 184 -2.05 11.38 12.30
CA GLU A 184 -0.83 10.70 11.91
C GLU A 184 -0.84 10.37 10.43
N SER A 185 0.34 10.38 9.82
CA SER A 185 0.60 9.87 8.48
C SER A 185 1.88 9.05 8.50
N VAL A 186 1.85 7.87 7.89
CA VAL A 186 2.98 6.95 7.81
C VAL A 186 3.36 6.77 6.35
N THR A 187 4.67 6.78 6.07
CA THR A 187 5.18 6.49 4.73
C THR A 187 4.96 5.02 4.38
N GLU A 188 5.00 4.69 3.09
CA GLU A 188 5.25 3.32 2.66
C GLU A 188 6.66 2.90 3.06
N GLN A 189 6.92 1.61 3.08
CA GLN A 189 8.23 1.06 3.41
C GLN A 189 9.29 1.56 2.42
N ASP A 190 10.40 2.04 2.93
CA ASP A 190 11.51 2.55 2.11
C ASP A 190 12.15 1.43 1.28
N SER A 191 12.38 1.69 0.00
CA SER A 191 12.89 0.72 -0.96
C SER A 191 14.40 0.43 -0.84
N LYS A 192 15.11 1.13 0.03
CA LYS A 192 16.57 0.97 0.24
C LYS A 192 16.88 0.34 1.59
N ASP A 193 16.27 0.86 2.66
CA ASP A 193 16.56 0.42 4.03
C ASP A 193 15.40 -0.29 4.72
N SER A 194 14.24 -0.42 4.04
CA SER A 194 13.04 -1.10 4.52
C SER A 194 12.47 -0.53 5.83
N THR A 195 12.69 0.75 6.11
CA THR A 195 12.14 1.47 7.26
C THR A 195 10.86 2.21 6.94
N TYR A 196 10.21 2.70 7.98
CA TYR A 196 9.07 3.62 7.92
C TYR A 196 9.42 4.95 8.55
N SER A 197 8.68 6.00 8.19
CA SER A 197 8.69 7.28 8.89
C SER A 197 7.25 7.70 9.16
N LEU A 198 7.04 8.40 10.27
CA LEU A 198 5.71 8.80 10.72
C LEU A 198 5.75 10.27 11.14
N SER A 199 4.76 11.03 10.71
CA SER A 199 4.47 12.37 11.24
C SER A 199 3.19 12.34 12.07
N SER A 200 3.23 12.93 13.26
CA SER A 200 2.05 13.23 14.06
C SER A 200 1.89 14.73 14.16
N THR A 201 0.73 15.27 13.82
CA THR A 201 0.45 16.71 13.82
C THR A 201 -0.61 17.02 14.86
N LEU A 202 -0.25 17.79 15.88
CA LEU A 202 -1.16 18.37 16.86
C LEU A 202 -1.63 19.72 16.32
N THR A 203 -2.95 19.89 16.14
CA THR A 203 -3.54 21.13 15.62
C THR A 203 -4.35 21.83 16.72
N LEU A 204 -4.01 23.08 16.98
CA LEU A 204 -4.67 23.95 17.97
C LEU A 204 -5.04 25.29 17.31
N SER A 205 -5.98 26.01 17.92
CA SER A 205 -6.12 27.43 17.61
C SER A 205 -4.89 28.20 18.11
N LYS A 206 -4.57 29.32 17.44
CA LYS A 206 -3.50 30.22 17.95
C LYS A 206 -3.75 30.61 19.43
N ALA A 207 -4.98 30.94 19.75
CA ALA A 207 -5.35 31.34 21.11
C ALA A 207 -5.08 30.26 22.17
N ASP A 208 -5.36 28.98 21.82
CA ASP A 208 -5.07 27.86 22.72
C ASP A 208 -3.59 27.55 22.78
N TYR A 209 -2.89 27.66 21.66
CA TYR A 209 -1.43 27.49 21.60
C TYR A 209 -0.73 28.54 22.50
N GLU A 210 -1.17 29.79 22.49
CA GLU A 210 -0.57 30.87 23.28
C GLU A 210 -0.84 30.77 24.78
N LYS A 211 -1.84 30.00 25.22
CA LYS A 211 -2.18 29.75 26.63
C LYS A 211 -1.21 28.85 27.38
N HIS A 212 -0.42 28.03 26.62
CA HIS A 212 0.42 26.97 27.17
C HIS A 212 1.89 27.21 26.87
N LYS A 213 2.76 26.63 27.69
CA LYS A 213 4.20 26.80 27.57
C LYS A 213 4.92 25.58 26.97
N VAL A 214 4.70 24.41 27.53
CA VAL A 214 5.48 23.19 27.19
C VAL A 214 4.70 22.29 26.24
N TYR A 215 5.29 22.03 25.09
CA TYR A 215 4.76 21.11 24.07
C TYR A 215 5.68 19.93 23.96
N ALA A 216 5.16 18.72 24.13
CA ALA A 216 5.93 17.48 24.09
C ALA A 216 5.24 16.39 23.30
N CYS A 217 6.01 15.61 22.53
CA CYS A 217 5.59 14.32 22.02
C CYS A 217 6.38 13.21 22.69
N GLU A 218 5.68 12.21 23.20
CA GLU A 218 6.23 11.01 23.80
C GLU A 218 6.04 9.84 22.86
N VAL A 219 7.12 9.14 22.54
CA VAL A 219 7.15 8.07 21.54
C VAL A 219 7.49 6.75 22.20
N THR A 220 6.64 5.75 21.98
CA THR A 220 6.90 4.35 22.36
C THR A 220 7.06 3.51 21.11
N HIS A 221 8.13 2.72 21.06
CA HIS A 221 8.43 1.83 19.95
C HIS A 221 9.23 0.64 20.44
N GLN A 222 9.09 -0.52 19.77
CA GLN A 222 9.80 -1.76 20.13
C GLN A 222 11.33 -1.60 20.20
N GLY A 223 11.90 -0.72 19.39
CA GLY A 223 13.34 -0.44 19.35
C GLY A 223 13.85 0.47 20.45
N LEU A 224 12.96 1.02 21.28
CA LEU A 224 13.30 1.91 22.39
C LEU A 224 13.17 1.17 23.72
N SER A 225 14.19 1.22 24.57
CA SER A 225 14.18 0.62 25.89
C SER A 225 13.21 1.31 26.86
N SER A 226 12.92 2.57 26.63
CA SER A 226 11.94 3.39 27.35
C SER A 226 11.35 4.47 26.40
N PRO A 227 10.17 4.99 26.68
CA PRO A 227 9.59 6.05 25.86
C PRO A 227 10.54 7.25 25.73
N VAL A 228 10.66 7.79 24.51
CA VAL A 228 11.45 8.98 24.20
C VAL A 228 10.52 10.19 24.12
N THR A 229 10.85 11.25 24.85
CA THR A 229 10.12 12.51 24.81
C THR A 229 10.95 13.59 24.14
N LYS A 230 10.38 14.29 23.16
CA LYS A 230 10.90 15.53 22.60
C LYS A 230 9.95 16.66 22.94
N SER A 231 10.49 17.80 23.35
CA SER A 231 9.69 18.94 23.78
C SER A 231 10.38 20.26 23.44
N PHE A 232 9.58 21.32 23.44
CA PHE A 232 10.06 22.70 23.39
C PHE A 232 9.21 23.59 24.29
N ASN A 233 9.76 24.71 24.69
CA ASN A 233 9.02 25.78 25.35
C ASN A 233 8.64 26.83 24.32
N ARG A 234 7.35 27.19 24.24
CA ARG A 234 6.91 28.23 23.32
C ARG A 234 7.65 29.56 23.58
N GLY A 235 8.24 30.09 22.50
CA GLY A 235 8.99 31.35 22.55
C GLY A 235 10.45 31.24 22.99
N GLU A 236 10.94 30.05 23.31
CA GLU A 236 12.36 29.78 23.54
C GLU A 236 12.95 29.10 22.28
N CYS A 237 13.67 29.87 21.45
CA CYS A 237 14.44 29.37 20.29
C CYS A 237 15.93 29.49 20.54
#